data_7d95d62907aa14b88e9972f6a8d97e19
#
_entry.id   7d95d62907aa14b88e9972f6a8d97e19
#
_cell.length_a   1.000
_cell.length_b   1.000
_cell.length_c   1.000
_cell.angle_alpha   90.00
_cell.angle_beta   90.00
_cell.angle_gamma   90.00
#
_symmetry.space_group_name_H-M   'P 1'
#
loop_
_entity.id
_entity.type
_entity.pdbx_description
1 polymer ?
#
loop_
_entity_poly.entity_id
_entity_poly.type
_entity_poly.pdbx_seq_one_letter_code
_entity_poly.pdbx_strand_id
1 'polypeptide(L)'
;MNGGERWVALVRGTDRPGTLTALTSVFSTRGVSFESLATGAVDGDAGTIAVTFRASARRQQLLIRTVERLSVIRSVEVRSADDPAVRAAGVVRMPDGVGFTPPDDADVRWSGDASAGQPVLVEGSLADVTAVIAQARDQGAAMTATVIVGI
;
A
#
# COMPACT_ATOMS: atom_id res chain seq x y z
N MET A 1 9.62 -14.50 14.17
CA MET A 1 9.08 -14.91 12.87
C MET A 1 7.86 -14.09 12.55
N ASN A 2 7.99 -13.28 11.59
CA ASN A 2 6.92 -12.36 11.17
C ASN A 2 6.01 -13.01 10.14
N GLY A 3 5.61 -14.23 10.43
CA GLY A 3 4.92 -15.10 9.52
C GLY A 3 3.44 -14.79 9.39
N GLY A 4 3.08 -13.57 9.12
CA GLY A 4 1.70 -13.25 8.76
C GLY A 4 1.56 -13.09 7.26
N GLU A 5 0.39 -13.40 6.73
CA GLU A 5 0.02 -12.99 5.38
C GLU A 5 0.01 -11.47 5.29
N ARG A 6 0.23 -10.97 4.10
CA ARG A 6 0.15 -9.54 3.81
C ARG A 6 -1.26 -9.18 3.38
N TRP A 7 -1.83 -8.19 4.02
CA TRP A 7 -3.20 -7.73 3.81
C TRP A 7 -3.25 -6.28 3.40
N VAL A 8 -4.30 -5.93 2.67
CA VAL A 8 -4.65 -4.53 2.37
C VAL A 8 -6.05 -4.28 2.92
N ALA A 9 -6.17 -3.25 3.75
CA ALA A 9 -7.46 -2.75 4.22
C ALA A 9 -7.73 -1.39 3.60
N LEU A 10 -8.90 -1.26 2.96
CA LEU A 10 -9.41 0.01 2.49
C LEU A 10 -10.47 0.47 3.49
N VAL A 11 -10.14 1.52 4.22
CA VAL A 11 -10.96 2.04 5.32
C VAL A 11 -11.62 3.34 4.86
N ARG A 12 -12.93 3.41 4.97
CA ARG A 12 -13.69 4.64 4.77
C ARG A 12 -14.13 5.17 6.12
N GLY A 13 -13.89 6.44 6.37
CA GLY A 13 -14.24 7.08 7.62
C GLY A 13 -14.55 8.54 7.42
N THR A 14 -14.92 9.21 8.51
CA THR A 14 -15.12 10.66 8.49
C THR A 14 -13.78 11.36 8.25
N ASP A 15 -13.78 12.41 7.43
CA ASP A 15 -12.58 13.22 7.17
C ASP A 15 -12.36 14.19 8.33
N ARG A 16 -11.76 13.69 9.40
CA ARG A 16 -11.46 14.45 10.62
C ARG A 16 -10.07 14.07 11.12
N PRO A 17 -9.35 15.00 11.77
CA PRO A 17 -8.00 14.72 12.27
C PRO A 17 -7.90 13.50 13.18
N GLY A 18 -8.91 13.23 13.99
CA GLY A 18 -8.92 12.11 14.92
C GLY A 18 -9.12 10.73 14.28
N THR A 19 -9.58 10.66 13.04
CA THR A 19 -9.88 9.38 12.37
C THR A 19 -8.62 8.56 12.15
N LEU A 20 -7.58 9.17 11.61
CA LEU A 20 -6.30 8.50 11.40
C LEU A 20 -5.67 8.08 12.73
N THR A 21 -5.72 8.93 13.74
CA THR A 21 -5.21 8.61 15.08
C THR A 21 -5.96 7.44 15.69
N ALA A 22 -7.28 7.40 15.58
CA ALA A 22 -8.08 6.29 16.09
C ALA A 22 -7.73 4.97 15.39
N LEU A 23 -7.59 4.99 14.07
CA LEU A 23 -7.21 3.82 13.29
C LEU A 23 -5.82 3.31 13.68
N THR A 24 -4.83 4.20 13.73
CA THR A 24 -3.45 3.81 14.05
C THR A 24 -3.32 3.32 15.49
N SER A 25 -4.12 3.85 16.41
CA SER A 25 -4.14 3.40 17.80
C SER A 25 -4.63 1.96 17.93
N VAL A 26 -5.61 1.54 17.14
CA VAL A 26 -6.09 0.16 17.14
C VAL A 26 -4.96 -0.78 16.69
N PHE A 27 -4.26 -0.45 15.62
CA PHE A 27 -3.13 -1.24 15.15
C PHE A 27 -2.04 -1.36 16.22
N SER A 28 -1.68 -0.25 16.83
CA SER A 28 -0.66 -0.19 17.87
C SER A 28 -1.06 -1.03 19.10
N THR A 29 -2.28 -0.90 19.56
CA THR A 29 -2.80 -1.65 20.72
C THR A 29 -2.81 -3.16 20.46
N ARG A 30 -3.07 -3.57 19.22
CA ARG A 30 -3.07 -4.98 18.82
C ARG A 30 -1.69 -5.50 18.43
N GLY A 31 -0.66 -4.68 18.50
CA GLY A 31 0.71 -5.07 18.16
C GLY A 31 0.91 -5.35 16.67
N VAL A 32 0.15 -4.72 15.82
CA VAL A 32 0.25 -4.85 14.37
C VAL A 32 0.85 -3.58 13.78
N SER A 33 1.97 -3.73 13.06
CA SER A 33 2.61 -2.62 12.37
C SER A 33 2.08 -2.52 10.94
N PHE A 34 1.91 -1.29 10.43
CA PHE A 34 1.65 -1.17 9.00
C PHE A 34 2.95 -1.08 8.21
N GLU A 35 2.90 -1.63 7.00
CA GLU A 35 3.99 -1.49 6.04
C GLU A 35 3.82 -0.23 5.19
N SER A 36 2.59 0.16 4.93
CA SER A 36 2.27 1.39 4.20
C SER A 36 0.93 1.94 4.64
N LEU A 37 0.77 3.24 4.46
CA LEU A 37 -0.47 3.95 4.72
C LEU A 37 -0.60 5.06 3.70
N ALA A 38 -1.74 5.13 3.04
CA ALA A 38 -2.04 6.19 2.09
C ALA A 38 -3.45 6.71 2.33
N THR A 39 -3.60 8.02 2.19
CA THR A 39 -4.92 8.66 2.25
C THR A 39 -5.37 8.97 0.84
N GLY A 40 -6.61 8.64 0.55
CA GLY A 40 -7.22 8.90 -0.75
C GLY A 40 -8.11 10.13 -0.76
N ALA A 41 -8.74 10.33 -1.90
CA ALA A 41 -9.65 11.45 -2.11
C ALA A 41 -10.81 11.45 -1.12
N VAL A 42 -11.22 12.65 -0.78
CA VAL A 42 -12.38 12.92 0.08
C VAL A 42 -13.60 13.10 -0.80
N ASP A 43 -14.68 12.46 -0.44
CA ASP A 43 -16.00 12.65 -1.06
C ASP A 43 -16.96 13.14 0.03
N GLY A 44 -17.30 14.40 -0.02
CA GLY A 44 -18.06 15.06 1.05
C GLY A 44 -17.24 15.14 2.33
N ASP A 45 -17.72 14.51 3.40
CA ASP A 45 -17.06 14.42 4.70
C ASP A 45 -16.37 13.06 4.94
N ALA A 46 -16.29 12.23 3.92
CA ALA A 46 -15.69 10.89 3.99
C ALA A 46 -14.31 10.87 3.35
N GLY A 47 -13.35 10.31 4.08
CA GLY A 47 -12.00 10.04 3.57
C GLY A 47 -11.75 8.55 3.42
N THR A 48 -10.77 8.21 2.60
CA THR A 48 -10.33 6.83 2.39
C THR A 48 -8.89 6.69 2.88
N ILE A 49 -8.62 5.62 3.62
CA ILE A 49 -7.29 5.27 4.10
C ILE A 49 -6.99 3.85 3.66
N ALA A 50 -5.92 3.67 2.91
CA ALA A 50 -5.43 2.35 2.51
C ALA A 50 -4.26 1.96 3.40
N VAL A 51 -4.35 0.80 4.04
CA VAL A 51 -3.33 0.30 4.96
C VAL A 51 -2.86 -1.06 4.48
N THR A 52 -1.55 -1.26 4.41
CA THR A 52 -0.92 -2.55 4.14
C THR A 52 -0.25 -3.05 5.42
N PHE A 53 -0.52 -4.28 5.81
CA PHE A 53 -0.01 -4.85 7.07
C PHE A 53 0.14 -6.36 6.98
N ARG A 54 0.87 -6.94 7.93
CA ARG A 54 1.03 -8.39 8.06
C ARG A 54 0.38 -8.88 9.34
N ALA A 55 -0.38 -9.96 9.21
CA ALA A 55 -1.01 -10.64 10.34
C ALA A 55 -1.46 -12.04 9.92
N SER A 56 -1.62 -12.94 10.88
CA SER A 56 -2.34 -14.18 10.61
C SER A 56 -3.79 -13.87 10.23
N ALA A 57 -4.46 -14.79 9.55
CA ALA A 57 -5.86 -14.61 9.18
C ALA A 57 -6.74 -14.30 10.40
N ARG A 58 -6.49 -14.98 11.52
CA ARG A 58 -7.23 -14.76 12.76
C ARG A 58 -6.99 -13.35 13.33
N ARG A 59 -5.74 -12.92 13.41
CA ARG A 59 -5.40 -11.59 13.93
C ARG A 59 -5.96 -10.49 13.04
N GLN A 60 -5.90 -10.69 11.73
CA GLN A 60 -6.50 -9.77 10.76
C GLN A 60 -8.00 -9.61 11.02
N GLN A 61 -8.74 -10.70 11.19
CA GLN A 61 -10.19 -10.64 11.45
C GLN A 61 -10.51 -9.90 12.75
N LEU A 62 -9.77 -10.17 13.81
CA LEU A 62 -9.97 -9.50 15.10
C LEU A 62 -9.65 -8.02 15.03
N LEU A 63 -8.56 -7.68 14.35
CA LEU A 63 -8.16 -6.29 14.13
C LEU A 63 -9.23 -5.51 13.37
N ILE A 64 -9.73 -6.07 12.28
CA ILE A 64 -10.72 -5.39 11.43
C ILE A 64 -12.05 -5.23 12.17
N ARG A 65 -12.47 -6.22 12.94
CA ARG A 65 -13.67 -6.08 13.78
C ARG A 65 -13.55 -4.92 14.79
N THR A 66 -12.37 -4.74 15.35
CA THR A 66 -12.11 -3.63 16.25
C THR A 66 -12.14 -2.29 15.52
N VAL A 67 -11.56 -2.22 14.31
CA VAL A 67 -11.60 -1.01 13.46
C VAL A 67 -13.05 -0.66 13.09
N GLU A 68 -13.84 -1.64 12.69
CA GLU A 68 -15.24 -1.44 12.31
C GLU A 68 -16.11 -0.87 13.43
N ARG A 69 -15.72 -1.09 14.68
CA ARG A 69 -16.45 -0.57 15.86
C ARG A 69 -16.13 0.89 16.18
N LEU A 70 -15.13 1.47 15.55
CA LEU A 70 -14.82 2.88 15.76
C LEU A 70 -15.93 3.73 15.15
N SER A 71 -16.45 4.70 15.93
CA SER A 71 -17.55 5.55 15.48
C SER A 71 -17.22 6.40 14.25
N VAL A 72 -15.94 6.69 14.04
CA VAL A 72 -15.44 7.46 12.88
C VAL A 72 -15.33 6.63 11.62
N ILE A 73 -15.45 5.31 11.70
CA ILE A 73 -15.28 4.39 10.56
C ILE A 73 -16.65 4.02 10.00
N ARG A 74 -16.80 4.15 8.68
CA ARG A 74 -18.04 3.83 7.96
C ARG A 74 -18.02 2.44 7.37
N SER A 75 -16.87 2.05 6.78
CA SER A 75 -16.70 0.72 6.17
C SER A 75 -15.24 0.33 6.11
N VAL A 76 -15.01 -0.98 6.09
CA VAL A 76 -13.68 -1.55 5.87
C VAL A 76 -13.81 -2.68 4.87
N GLU A 77 -12.97 -2.66 3.85
CA GLU A 77 -12.82 -3.76 2.90
C GLU A 77 -11.40 -4.30 3.00
N VAL A 78 -11.26 -5.62 3.12
CA VAL A 78 -9.96 -6.27 3.29
C VAL A 78 -9.74 -7.26 2.17
N ARG A 79 -8.53 -7.25 1.61
CA ARG A 79 -8.08 -8.18 0.59
C ARG A 79 -6.71 -8.72 0.95
N SER A 80 -6.41 -9.94 0.50
CA SER A 80 -5.02 -10.39 0.46
C SER A 80 -4.21 -9.48 -0.46
N ALA A 81 -2.97 -9.20 -0.10
CA ALA A 81 -2.09 -8.40 -0.95
C ALA A 81 -1.82 -9.05 -2.32
N ASP A 82 -2.03 -10.37 -2.43
CA ASP A 82 -1.88 -11.10 -3.69
C ASP A 82 -3.16 -11.10 -4.55
N ASP A 83 -4.26 -10.55 -4.05
CA ASP A 83 -5.49 -10.44 -4.82
C ASP A 83 -5.27 -9.50 -6.01
N PRO A 84 -5.49 -9.96 -7.27
CA PRO A 84 -5.29 -9.12 -8.45
C PRO A 84 -6.17 -7.87 -8.49
N ALA A 85 -7.25 -7.84 -7.73
CA ALA A 85 -8.12 -6.67 -7.63
C ALA A 85 -7.44 -5.50 -6.88
N VAL A 86 -6.42 -5.78 -6.07
CA VAL A 86 -5.67 -4.72 -5.38
C VAL A 86 -4.74 -4.04 -6.36
N ARG A 87 -4.98 -2.77 -6.63
CA ARG A 87 -4.23 -1.97 -7.60
C ARG A 87 -3.28 -1.01 -6.88
N ALA A 88 -2.11 -0.85 -7.44
CA ALA A 88 -1.05 -0.02 -6.85
C ALA A 88 -0.33 0.80 -7.91
N ALA A 89 0.26 1.89 -7.46
CA ALA A 89 1.23 2.67 -8.22
C ALA A 89 2.54 2.70 -7.44
N GLY A 90 3.65 2.60 -8.16
CA GLY A 90 4.98 2.65 -7.58
C GLY A 90 5.85 3.70 -8.25
N VAL A 91 6.85 4.16 -7.52
CA VAL A 91 7.87 5.08 -8.02
C VAL A 91 9.24 4.49 -7.73
N VAL A 92 10.10 4.49 -8.74
CA VAL A 92 11.50 4.08 -8.60
C VAL A 92 12.38 5.25 -9.01
N ARG A 93 13.29 5.64 -8.14
CA ARG A 93 14.36 6.58 -8.48
C ARG A 93 15.70 5.87 -8.39
N MET A 94 16.39 5.81 -9.50
CA MET A 94 17.73 5.22 -9.57
C MET A 94 18.81 6.27 -9.26
N PRO A 95 20.02 5.84 -8.87
CA PRO A 95 21.17 6.75 -8.81
C PRO A 95 21.44 7.41 -10.17
N ASP A 96 22.11 8.56 -10.14
CA ASP A 96 22.42 9.32 -11.35
C ASP A 96 23.13 8.45 -12.40
N GLY A 97 22.62 8.49 -13.63
CA GLY A 97 23.19 7.76 -14.77
C GLY A 97 22.87 6.27 -14.80
N VAL A 98 22.17 5.73 -13.80
CA VAL A 98 21.81 4.31 -13.75
C VAL A 98 20.43 4.12 -14.36
N GLY A 99 20.35 3.25 -15.38
CA GLY A 99 19.08 2.88 -16.01
C GLY A 99 18.31 1.84 -15.20
N PHE A 100 17.01 1.80 -15.41
CA PHE A 100 16.14 0.74 -14.93
C PHE A 100 14.88 0.69 -15.79
N THR A 101 14.50 -0.52 -16.19
CA THR A 101 13.20 -0.79 -16.81
C THR A 101 12.59 -2.00 -16.13
N PRO A 102 11.25 -2.02 -15.92
CA PRO A 102 10.59 -3.22 -15.43
C PRO A 102 10.84 -4.42 -16.35
N PRO A 103 10.83 -5.66 -15.83
CA PRO A 103 10.95 -6.85 -16.68
C PRO A 103 9.84 -6.91 -17.73
N ASP A 104 10.15 -7.45 -18.90
CA ASP A 104 9.17 -7.59 -20.01
C ASP A 104 7.97 -8.48 -19.63
N ASP A 105 8.16 -9.42 -18.71
CA ASP A 105 7.12 -10.33 -18.24
C ASP A 105 6.28 -9.75 -17.08
N ALA A 106 6.65 -8.59 -16.56
CA ALA A 106 5.85 -7.92 -15.53
C ALA A 106 4.58 -7.32 -16.14
N ASP A 107 3.42 -7.65 -15.58
CA ASP A 107 2.14 -7.10 -16.03
C ASP A 107 1.90 -5.73 -15.40
N VAL A 108 2.67 -4.76 -15.86
CA VAL A 108 2.61 -3.38 -15.40
C VAL A 108 2.64 -2.40 -16.55
N ARG A 109 2.04 -1.25 -16.35
CA ARG A 109 2.27 -0.06 -17.17
C ARG A 109 3.36 0.76 -16.51
N TRP A 110 4.23 1.35 -17.31
CA TRP A 110 5.31 2.16 -16.75
C TRP A 110 5.73 3.26 -17.72
N SER A 111 6.36 4.26 -17.15
CA SER A 111 6.92 5.39 -17.92
C SER A 111 8.13 5.94 -17.17
N GLY A 112 8.94 6.73 -17.90
CA GLY A 112 10.09 7.38 -17.35
C GLY A 112 11.40 6.76 -17.84
N ASP A 113 12.44 7.58 -17.92
CA ASP A 113 13.79 7.19 -18.31
C ASP A 113 14.75 7.46 -17.15
N ALA A 114 15.06 6.40 -16.39
CA ALA A 114 15.96 6.50 -15.23
C ALA A 114 17.35 6.98 -15.62
N SER A 115 17.86 6.57 -16.80
CA SER A 115 19.18 6.99 -17.25
C SER A 115 19.25 8.48 -17.56
N ALA A 116 18.11 9.10 -17.88
CA ALA A 116 17.97 10.56 -18.07
C ALA A 116 17.63 11.30 -16.79
N GLY A 117 17.64 10.63 -15.63
CA GLY A 117 17.33 11.25 -14.34
C GLY A 117 15.84 11.35 -14.02
N GLN A 118 14.98 10.72 -14.83
CA GLN A 118 13.54 10.71 -14.56
C GLN A 118 13.20 9.56 -13.60
N PRO A 119 12.23 9.75 -12.70
CA PRO A 119 11.68 8.62 -11.95
C PRO A 119 10.95 7.67 -12.90
N VAL A 120 11.01 6.38 -12.59
CA VAL A 120 10.19 5.37 -13.28
C VAL A 120 8.89 5.20 -12.49
N LEU A 121 7.77 5.41 -13.16
CA LEU A 121 6.43 5.25 -12.60
C LEU A 121 5.88 3.91 -13.08
N VAL A 122 5.32 3.13 -12.15
CA VAL A 122 4.82 1.78 -12.41
C VAL A 122 3.40 1.66 -11.88
N GLU A 123 2.51 1.06 -12.65
CA GLU A 123 1.12 0.81 -12.26
C GLU A 123 0.73 -0.62 -12.59
N GLY A 124 0.03 -1.27 -11.68
CA GLY A 124 -0.46 -2.63 -11.87
C GLY A 124 -1.11 -3.20 -10.62
N SER A 125 -1.21 -4.52 -10.55
CA SER A 125 -1.58 -5.17 -9.30
C SER A 125 -0.51 -4.89 -8.23
N LEU A 126 -0.90 -4.90 -6.97
CA LEU A 126 0.06 -4.70 -5.88
C LEU A 126 1.18 -5.74 -5.94
N ALA A 127 0.86 -6.99 -6.26
CA ALA A 127 1.87 -8.05 -6.35
C ALA A 127 2.90 -7.74 -7.46
N ASP A 128 2.44 -7.34 -8.64
CA ASP A 128 3.34 -7.02 -9.75
C ASP A 128 4.17 -5.77 -9.47
N VAL A 129 3.57 -4.73 -8.92
CA VAL A 129 4.30 -3.51 -8.54
C VAL A 129 5.33 -3.82 -7.46
N THR A 130 4.98 -4.64 -6.47
CA THR A 130 5.92 -5.05 -5.41
C THR A 130 7.12 -5.80 -5.99
N ALA A 131 6.90 -6.69 -6.96
CA ALA A 131 7.98 -7.42 -7.61
C ALA A 131 8.93 -6.49 -8.39
N VAL A 132 8.38 -5.52 -9.13
CA VAL A 132 9.19 -4.53 -9.85
C VAL A 132 10.00 -3.68 -8.88
N ILE A 133 9.40 -3.22 -7.79
CA ILE A 133 10.08 -2.43 -6.76
C ILE A 133 11.23 -3.24 -6.12
N ALA A 134 11.00 -4.51 -5.81
CA ALA A 134 12.03 -5.38 -5.24
C ALA A 134 13.23 -5.53 -6.19
N GLN A 135 12.96 -5.70 -7.48
CA GLN A 135 14.01 -5.79 -8.49
C GLN A 135 14.81 -4.49 -8.62
N ALA A 136 14.12 -3.35 -8.58
CA ALA A 136 14.78 -2.04 -8.62
C ALA A 136 15.70 -1.85 -7.41
N ARG A 137 15.26 -2.28 -6.22
CA ARG A 137 16.07 -2.24 -5.00
C ARG A 137 17.32 -3.11 -5.14
N ASP A 138 17.18 -4.31 -5.69
CA ASP A 138 18.31 -5.22 -5.92
C ASP A 138 19.32 -4.62 -6.90
N GLN A 139 18.87 -3.75 -7.79
CA GLN A 139 19.71 -3.03 -8.75
C GLN A 139 20.23 -1.69 -8.21
N GLY A 140 20.01 -1.40 -6.94
CA GLY A 140 20.56 -0.23 -6.27
C GLY A 140 19.69 1.02 -6.30
N ALA A 141 18.37 0.89 -6.41
CA ALA A 141 17.48 2.04 -6.39
C ALA A 141 17.75 2.95 -5.18
N ALA A 142 17.84 4.25 -5.43
CA ALA A 142 18.09 5.25 -4.40
C ALA A 142 16.83 5.51 -3.55
N MET A 143 15.65 5.41 -4.16
CA MET A 143 14.37 5.57 -3.47
C MET A 143 13.29 4.78 -4.19
N THR A 144 12.40 4.20 -3.41
CA THR A 144 11.17 3.57 -3.92
C THR A 144 9.99 3.94 -3.04
N ALA A 145 8.82 4.02 -3.63
CA ALA A 145 7.56 4.23 -2.90
C ALA A 145 6.44 3.43 -3.59
N THR A 146 5.44 3.04 -2.82
CA THR A 146 4.27 2.33 -3.32
C THR A 146 3.02 2.88 -2.66
N VAL A 147 1.99 3.10 -3.45
CA VAL A 147 0.69 3.60 -3.00
C VAL A 147 -0.40 2.66 -3.52
N ILE A 148 -1.32 2.28 -2.64
CA ILE A 148 -2.52 1.55 -3.03
C ILE A 148 -3.49 2.55 -3.66
N VAL A 149 -3.97 2.27 -4.86
CA VAL A 149 -4.87 3.17 -5.60
C VAL A 149 -6.29 2.65 -5.70
N GLY A 150 -6.52 1.41 -5.31
CA GLY A 150 -7.86 0.84 -5.29
C GLY A 150 -7.88 -0.64 -4.98
N ILE A 151 -9.09 -1.12 -4.79
CA ILE A 151 -9.40 -2.52 -4.58
C ILE A 151 -10.48 -2.93 -5.59
#